data_c5070bad4cf16c0c3c6c8f09cee42529
#
_entry.id   c5070bad4cf16c0c3c6c8f09cee42529
#
_cell.length_a   1.000
_cell.length_b   1.000
_cell.length_c   1.000
_cell.angle_alpha   90.00
_cell.angle_beta   90.00
_cell.angle_gamma   90.00
#
_symmetry.space_group_name_H-M   'P 1'
#
loop_
_entity.id
_entity.type
_entity.pdbx_description
1 polymer ?
#
loop_
_entity_poly.entity_id
_entity_poly.type
_entity_poly.pdbx_seq_one_letter_code
_entity_poly.pdbx_strand_id
1 'polypeptide(L)'
;MYQPFPHLKPRGGIYDLPPLTIIEVTMRKLTLDYIKSLIVNAEYQRFGDTLTICVLTLRNGFMVTGESACINKAVFDAEIGQKVAYDNAVDKIWQLEGYLTLQQVYEAGISDRLLSKETKKQPGKHTASRGLPTTQKVIL
;
A
#
# COMPACT_ATOMS: atom_id res chain seq x y z
N MET A 1 13.93 5.52 -22.60
CA MET A 1 12.72 6.31 -22.89
C MET A 1 11.53 5.62 -22.28
N TYR A 2 10.94 6.24 -21.30
CA TYR A 2 9.74 5.71 -20.66
C TYR A 2 8.58 5.80 -21.63
N GLN A 3 8.01 4.67 -21.98
CA GLN A 3 6.79 4.65 -22.76
C GLN A 3 5.64 4.45 -21.80
N PRO A 4 4.78 5.41 -21.60
CA PRO A 4 3.54 5.19 -20.88
C PRO A 4 2.76 4.10 -21.63
N PHE A 5 2.20 3.20 -20.88
CA PHE A 5 1.45 2.06 -21.38
C PHE A 5 0.47 2.45 -22.50
N PRO A 6 0.76 2.14 -23.77
CA PRO A 6 -0.07 2.60 -24.88
C PRO A 6 -1.46 1.97 -24.89
N HIS A 7 -1.66 0.91 -24.14
CA HIS A 7 -2.96 0.26 -24.01
C HIS A 7 -3.85 0.90 -22.93
N LEU A 8 -3.29 1.80 -22.13
CA LEU A 8 -4.06 2.57 -21.17
C LEU A 8 -4.50 3.90 -21.75
N LYS A 9 -4.96 3.87 -23.00
CA LYS A 9 -5.64 5.04 -23.54
C LYS A 9 -6.80 5.38 -22.61
N PRO A 10 -6.86 6.62 -22.15
CA PRO A 10 -7.97 7.05 -21.35
C PRO A 10 -9.23 6.82 -22.14
N ARG A 11 -10.04 5.92 -21.68
CA ARG A 11 -11.39 5.80 -22.19
C ARG A 11 -12.12 7.06 -21.77
N GLY A 12 -12.71 7.73 -22.71
CA GLY A 12 -13.39 9.00 -22.48
C GLY A 12 -14.31 9.01 -21.25
N GLY A 13 -14.87 7.87 -20.85
CA GLY A 13 -15.72 7.77 -19.69
C GLY A 13 -15.03 7.93 -18.32
N ILE A 14 -13.73 7.80 -18.24
CA ILE A 14 -13.02 7.92 -16.95
C ILE A 14 -12.88 9.39 -16.54
N TYR A 15 -12.81 10.28 -17.49
CA TYR A 15 -12.68 11.70 -17.18
C TYR A 15 -14.00 12.39 -16.94
N ASP A 16 -15.11 11.73 -17.28
CA ASP A 16 -16.44 12.26 -17.05
C ASP A 16 -16.99 11.93 -15.66
N LEU A 17 -16.20 11.18 -14.88
CA LEU A 17 -16.56 10.92 -13.49
C LEU A 17 -16.42 12.19 -12.67
N PRO A 18 -17.43 12.55 -11.87
CA PRO A 18 -17.31 13.68 -10.98
C PRO A 18 -16.14 13.46 -10.04
N PRO A 19 -15.40 14.51 -9.67
CA PRO A 19 -14.36 14.37 -8.67
C PRO A 19 -14.96 13.79 -7.39
N LEU A 20 -14.19 12.91 -6.72
CA LEU A 20 -14.59 12.36 -5.45
C LEU A 20 -14.97 13.48 -4.49
N THR A 21 -16.13 13.36 -3.89
CA THR A 21 -16.55 14.34 -2.91
C THR A 21 -15.64 14.26 -1.66
N ILE A 22 -15.56 15.35 -0.94
CA ILE A 22 -14.81 15.41 0.32
C ILE A 22 -15.22 14.27 1.26
N ILE A 23 -16.52 13.96 1.29
CA ILE A 23 -17.07 12.88 2.12
C ILE A 23 -16.54 11.52 1.67
N GLU A 24 -16.51 11.26 0.38
CA GLU A 24 -16.03 9.99 -0.15
C GLU A 24 -14.55 9.76 0.13
N VAL A 25 -13.72 10.77 -0.03
CA VAL A 25 -12.30 10.70 0.29
C VAL A 25 -12.06 10.52 1.78
N THR A 26 -12.80 11.27 2.62
CA THR A 26 -12.65 11.21 4.07
C THR A 26 -13.21 9.92 4.67
N MET A 27 -14.23 9.35 4.03
CA MET A 27 -14.87 8.12 4.50
C MET A 27 -14.18 6.85 4.00
N ARG A 28 -13.20 7.00 3.13
CA ARG A 28 -12.48 5.85 2.59
C ARG A 28 -11.59 5.24 3.66
N LYS A 29 -12.11 4.22 4.31
CA LYS A 29 -11.31 3.46 5.25
C LYS A 29 -10.48 2.43 4.50
N LEU A 30 -9.18 2.50 4.67
CA LEU A 30 -8.30 1.45 4.21
C LEU A 30 -8.42 0.27 5.17
N THR A 31 -8.96 -0.83 4.69
CA THR A 31 -9.07 -2.06 5.45
C THR A 31 -8.30 -3.16 4.72
N LEU A 32 -7.95 -4.20 5.45
CA LEU A 32 -7.28 -5.35 4.85
C LEU A 32 -8.12 -5.98 3.73
N ASP A 33 -9.43 -6.05 3.94
CA ASP A 33 -10.34 -6.59 2.93
C ASP A 33 -10.35 -5.73 1.66
N TYR A 34 -10.33 -4.41 1.82
CA TYR A 34 -10.20 -3.51 0.69
C TYR A 34 -8.88 -3.74 -0.06
N ILE A 35 -7.77 -3.81 0.66
CA ILE A 35 -6.45 -4.06 0.06
C ILE A 35 -6.44 -5.38 -0.71
N LYS A 36 -6.97 -6.42 -0.12
CA LYS A 36 -7.07 -7.73 -0.80
C LYS A 36 -7.97 -7.70 -2.02
N SER A 37 -9.01 -6.88 -2.01
CA SER A 37 -9.91 -6.73 -3.15
C SER A 37 -9.25 -6.08 -4.37
N LEU A 38 -8.13 -5.41 -4.18
CA LEU A 38 -7.36 -4.81 -5.27
C LEU A 38 -6.54 -5.84 -6.04
N ILE A 39 -6.27 -6.99 -5.44
CA ILE A 39 -5.40 -8.02 -5.99
C ILE A 39 -6.23 -8.88 -6.95
N VAL A 40 -5.80 -8.98 -8.19
CA VAL A 40 -6.46 -9.81 -9.20
C VAL A 40 -5.71 -11.09 -9.49
N ASN A 41 -4.41 -11.13 -9.21
CA ASN A 41 -3.59 -12.30 -9.41
C ASN A 41 -2.43 -12.33 -8.43
N ALA A 42 -2.01 -13.53 -8.05
CA ALA A 42 -0.84 -13.77 -7.21
C ALA A 42 -0.01 -14.89 -7.81
N GLU A 43 1.23 -14.61 -8.09
CA GLU A 43 2.17 -15.56 -8.64
C GLU A 43 3.34 -15.74 -7.68
N TYR A 44 3.82 -16.97 -7.58
CA TYR A 44 4.93 -17.29 -6.69
C TYR A 44 6.07 -17.91 -7.49
N GLN A 45 7.27 -17.43 -7.25
CA GLN A 45 8.46 -17.95 -7.87
C GLN A 45 9.48 -18.26 -6.78
N ARG A 46 10.03 -19.46 -6.84
CA ARG A 46 11.12 -19.86 -5.97
C ARG A 46 12.45 -19.66 -6.68
N PHE A 47 13.38 -19.07 -5.97
CA PHE A 47 14.75 -18.87 -6.45
C PHE A 47 15.72 -19.54 -5.49
N GLY A 48 16.51 -20.45 -6.01
CA GLY A 48 17.42 -21.23 -5.20
C GLY A 48 16.67 -22.12 -4.21
N ASP A 49 17.26 -22.30 -3.04
CA ASP A 49 16.75 -23.23 -2.04
C ASP A 49 15.89 -22.57 -0.97
N THR A 50 15.99 -21.27 -0.80
CA THR A 50 15.41 -20.59 0.36
C THR A 50 14.64 -19.32 0.06
N LEU A 51 14.74 -18.78 -1.15
CA LEU A 51 14.06 -17.52 -1.50
C LEU A 51 12.76 -17.80 -2.24
N THR A 52 11.69 -17.20 -1.77
CA THR A 52 10.39 -17.19 -2.44
C THR A 52 10.00 -15.75 -2.73
N ILE A 53 9.61 -15.47 -3.96
CA ILE A 53 9.07 -14.18 -4.36
C ILE A 53 7.60 -14.35 -4.71
N CYS A 54 6.79 -13.47 -4.19
CA CYS A 54 5.40 -13.32 -4.56
C CYS A 54 5.24 -12.07 -5.43
N VAL A 55 4.56 -12.20 -6.54
CA VAL A 55 4.18 -11.07 -7.39
C VAL A 55 2.67 -10.94 -7.37
N LEU A 56 2.19 -9.82 -6.89
CA LEU A 56 0.77 -9.50 -6.89
C LEU A 56 0.47 -8.53 -8.02
N THR A 57 -0.51 -8.86 -8.82
CA THR A 57 -1.02 -7.96 -9.85
C THR A 57 -2.29 -7.30 -9.34
N LEU A 58 -2.31 -5.98 -9.38
CA LEU A 58 -3.46 -5.19 -8.97
C LEU A 58 -4.40 -4.94 -10.14
N ARG A 59 -5.66 -4.64 -9.83
CA ARG A 59 -6.70 -4.41 -10.85
C ARG A 59 -6.41 -3.28 -11.84
N ASN A 60 -5.53 -2.35 -11.47
CA ASN A 60 -5.09 -1.29 -12.37
C ASN A 60 -3.87 -1.68 -13.23
N GLY A 61 -3.40 -2.92 -13.11
CA GLY A 61 -2.22 -3.41 -13.83
C GLY A 61 -0.89 -3.18 -13.12
N PHE A 62 -0.89 -2.48 -11.99
CA PHE A 62 0.34 -2.31 -11.22
C PHE A 62 0.73 -3.61 -10.54
N MET A 63 2.02 -3.86 -10.44
CA MET A 63 2.54 -5.07 -9.81
C MET A 63 3.38 -4.72 -8.59
N VAL A 64 3.20 -5.49 -7.54
CA VAL A 64 4.01 -5.40 -6.33
C VAL A 64 4.63 -6.75 -6.01
N THR A 65 5.81 -6.74 -5.46
CA THR A 65 6.53 -7.95 -5.08
C THR A 65 6.73 -8.03 -3.58
N GLY A 66 6.72 -9.23 -3.06
CA GLY A 66 7.11 -9.52 -1.70
C GLY A 66 8.07 -10.69 -1.68
N GLU A 67 9.06 -10.61 -0.83
CA GLU A 67 10.07 -11.64 -0.72
C GLU A 67 10.00 -12.33 0.64
N SER A 68 10.36 -13.59 0.65
CA SER A 68 10.57 -14.37 1.87
C SER A 68 11.82 -15.22 1.69
N ALA A 69 12.75 -15.11 2.61
CA ALA A 69 13.97 -15.90 2.59
C ALA A 69 14.12 -16.69 3.89
N CYS A 70 14.35 -17.96 3.78
CA CYS A 70 14.63 -18.82 4.93
C CYS A 70 16.14 -18.89 5.17
N ILE A 71 16.54 -18.80 6.42
CA ILE A 71 17.96 -18.85 6.80
C ILE A 71 18.52 -20.26 6.65
N ASN A 72 17.71 -21.26 6.93
CA ASN A 72 18.15 -22.65 6.92
C ASN A 72 17.30 -23.47 5.95
N LYS A 73 17.98 -24.02 4.96
CA LYS A 73 17.37 -24.91 3.97
C LYS A 73 16.66 -26.12 4.57
N ALA A 74 17.20 -26.65 5.68
CA ALA A 74 16.66 -27.86 6.28
C ALA A 74 15.28 -27.66 6.91
N VAL A 75 14.95 -26.41 7.26
CA VAL A 75 13.64 -26.05 7.85
C VAL A 75 12.78 -25.24 6.88
N PHE A 76 13.14 -25.24 5.61
CA PHE A 76 12.39 -24.51 4.61
C PHE A 76 11.02 -25.15 4.41
N ASP A 77 10.00 -24.34 4.58
CA ASP A 77 8.61 -24.69 4.29
C ASP A 77 8.08 -23.78 3.18
N ALA A 78 7.68 -24.40 2.08
CA ALA A 78 7.22 -23.67 0.90
C ALA A 78 5.93 -22.89 1.18
N GLU A 79 5.02 -23.45 1.96
CA GLU A 79 3.74 -22.77 2.27
C GLU A 79 3.98 -21.55 3.16
N ILE A 80 4.83 -21.69 4.16
CA ILE A 80 5.21 -20.57 5.02
C ILE A 80 5.94 -19.51 4.20
N GLY A 81 6.85 -19.90 3.34
CA GLY A 81 7.57 -18.99 2.45
C GLY A 81 6.64 -18.19 1.56
N GLN A 82 5.67 -18.86 0.93
CA GLN A 82 4.66 -18.20 0.10
C GLN A 82 3.80 -17.24 0.91
N LYS A 83 3.34 -17.67 2.08
CA LYS A 83 2.54 -16.83 2.95
C LYS A 83 3.27 -15.55 3.36
N VAL A 84 4.50 -15.69 3.81
CA VAL A 84 5.31 -14.53 4.22
C VAL A 84 5.59 -13.61 3.04
N ALA A 85 5.92 -14.15 1.87
CA ALA A 85 6.12 -13.37 0.66
C ALA A 85 4.84 -12.61 0.26
N TYR A 86 3.69 -13.27 0.36
CA TYR A 86 2.40 -12.64 0.10
C TYR A 86 2.12 -11.50 1.07
N ASP A 87 2.29 -11.74 2.36
CA ASP A 87 2.04 -10.72 3.39
C ASP A 87 2.97 -9.51 3.20
N ASN A 88 4.24 -9.74 2.85
CA ASN A 88 5.18 -8.67 2.55
C ASN A 88 4.80 -7.88 1.28
N ALA A 89 4.24 -8.54 0.27
CA ALA A 89 3.72 -7.86 -0.91
C ALA A 89 2.47 -7.02 -0.57
N VAL A 90 1.57 -7.56 0.24
CA VAL A 90 0.37 -6.84 0.72
C VAL A 90 0.76 -5.58 1.51
N ASP A 91 1.79 -5.66 2.33
CA ASP A 91 2.31 -4.49 3.07
C ASP A 91 2.72 -3.34 2.14
N LYS A 92 3.27 -3.65 0.98
CA LYS A 92 3.61 -2.64 -0.02
C LYS A 92 2.36 -1.98 -0.62
N ILE A 93 1.28 -2.72 -0.79
CA ILE A 93 0.01 -2.16 -1.27
C ILE A 93 -0.55 -1.15 -0.27
N TRP A 94 -0.44 -1.44 1.03
CA TRP A 94 -0.84 -0.48 2.06
C TRP A 94 -0.16 0.87 1.90
N GLN A 95 1.14 0.86 1.63
CA GLN A 95 1.90 2.10 1.42
C GLN A 95 1.42 2.86 0.19
N LEU A 96 1.14 2.17 -0.90
CA LEU A 96 0.65 2.77 -2.14
C LEU A 96 -0.74 3.39 -1.95
N GLU A 97 -1.65 2.67 -1.33
CA GLU A 97 -3.01 3.14 -1.09
C GLU A 97 -3.03 4.27 -0.04
N GLY A 98 -2.16 4.19 0.95
CA GLY A 98 -1.99 5.27 1.92
C GLY A 98 -1.53 6.55 1.25
N TYR A 99 -0.51 6.47 0.42
CA TYR A 99 -0.03 7.63 -0.34
C TYR A 99 -1.13 8.19 -1.25
N LEU A 100 -1.81 7.31 -1.99
CA LEU A 100 -2.89 7.72 -2.89
C LEU A 100 -4.01 8.43 -2.13
N THR A 101 -4.40 7.91 -0.99
CA THR A 101 -5.43 8.52 -0.15
C THR A 101 -5.02 9.90 0.33
N LEU A 102 -3.80 10.04 0.82
CA LEU A 102 -3.28 11.34 1.25
C LEU A 102 -3.16 12.32 0.10
N GLN A 103 -2.76 11.85 -1.07
CA GLN A 103 -2.69 12.69 -2.27
C GLN A 103 -4.06 13.21 -2.66
N GLN A 104 -5.08 12.37 -2.62
CA GLN A 104 -6.45 12.76 -2.90
C GLN A 104 -6.97 13.78 -1.88
N VAL A 105 -6.67 13.59 -0.60
CA VAL A 105 -7.01 14.54 0.47
C VAL A 105 -6.33 15.88 0.23
N TYR A 106 -5.07 15.87 -0.14
CA TYR A 106 -4.29 17.07 -0.45
C TYR A 106 -4.89 17.83 -1.64
N GLU A 107 -5.15 17.13 -2.73
CA GLU A 107 -5.72 17.72 -3.94
C GLU A 107 -7.13 18.28 -3.72
N ALA A 108 -7.89 17.67 -2.84
CA ALA A 108 -9.21 18.16 -2.45
C ALA A 108 -9.16 19.36 -1.49
N GLY A 109 -7.97 19.79 -1.06
CA GLY A 109 -7.81 20.92 -0.15
C GLY A 109 -8.24 20.67 1.27
N ILE A 110 -8.33 19.40 1.68
CA ILE A 110 -8.81 19.00 2.99
C ILE A 110 -7.67 18.88 4.01
N SER A 111 -6.44 18.67 3.53
CA SER A 111 -5.29 18.35 4.37
C SER A 111 -5.06 19.38 5.48
N ASP A 112 -5.14 20.66 5.15
CA ASP A 112 -4.91 21.72 6.11
C ASP A 112 -5.96 21.74 7.23
N ARG A 113 -7.18 21.35 6.90
CA ARG A 113 -8.26 21.27 7.89
C ARG A 113 -8.13 20.09 8.82
N LEU A 114 -7.61 18.98 8.31
CA LEU A 114 -7.39 17.79 9.12
C LEU A 114 -6.17 17.97 10.02
N LEU A 115 -5.07 18.48 9.48
CA LEU A 115 -3.86 18.76 10.24
C LEU A 115 -4.10 19.80 11.35
N SER A 116 -4.88 20.83 11.06
CA SER A 116 -5.20 21.84 12.06
C SER A 116 -6.11 21.34 13.18
N LYS A 117 -6.92 20.31 12.93
CA LYS A 117 -7.72 19.68 13.99
C LYS A 117 -6.89 18.77 14.88
N GLU A 118 -5.92 18.12 14.35
CA GLU A 118 -5.04 17.23 15.12
C GLU A 118 -4.09 18.02 16.01
N THR A 119 -3.55 19.12 15.51
CA THR A 119 -2.69 19.98 16.31
C THR A 119 -3.41 20.61 17.48
N LYS A 120 -4.70 20.83 17.40
CA LYS A 120 -5.48 21.33 18.52
C LYS A 120 -5.80 20.29 19.59
N LYS A 121 -5.66 19.00 19.23
CA LYS A 121 -6.01 17.91 20.13
C LYS A 121 -4.84 17.37 20.91
N GLN A 122 -3.64 17.79 20.60
CA GLN A 122 -2.48 17.41 21.37
C GLN A 122 -2.16 18.51 22.38
N PRO A 123 -2.46 18.28 23.63
CA PRO A 123 -1.81 19.07 24.66
C PRO A 123 -0.32 18.76 24.55
N GLY A 124 0.48 19.77 24.41
CA GLY A 124 1.88 19.69 24.13
C GLY A 124 2.74 18.96 25.16
N LYS A 125 2.39 17.75 25.45
CA LYS A 125 3.19 16.89 26.28
C LYS A 125 3.87 15.82 25.48
N HIS A 126 4.52 16.22 24.46
CA HIS A 126 5.45 15.31 23.86
C HIS A 126 6.80 15.55 24.44
N THR A 127 6.96 14.98 25.57
CA THR A 127 8.26 14.90 26.16
C THR A 127 9.06 13.76 25.65
N ALA A 128 8.52 12.96 24.80
CA ALA A 128 9.16 11.72 24.54
C ALA A 128 9.56 11.56 23.14
N SER A 129 10.29 12.47 22.70
CA SER A 129 10.99 12.23 21.47
C SER A 129 12.12 11.23 21.57
N ARG A 130 12.33 10.71 22.78
CA ARG A 130 13.37 9.76 22.91
C ARG A 130 12.95 8.42 22.44
N GLY A 131 13.79 7.75 21.71
CA GLY A 131 13.53 6.43 21.27
C GLY A 131 12.46 6.44 20.22
N LEU A 132 12.59 7.33 19.32
CA LEU A 132 11.85 7.20 18.12
C LEU A 132 12.02 5.80 17.63
N PRO A 133 10.94 5.08 17.58
CA PRO A 133 10.98 3.80 16.99
C PRO A 133 11.39 3.98 15.58
N THR A 134 12.53 3.57 15.37
CA THR A 134 13.05 3.62 14.08
C THR A 134 12.35 2.74 13.12
N THR A 135 11.64 1.85 13.58
CA THR A 135 10.98 0.97 12.71
C THR A 135 9.64 1.44 12.46
N GLN A 136 9.56 2.32 11.67
CA GLN A 136 8.37 2.58 11.20
C GLN A 136 7.99 1.74 10.13
N LYS A 137 7.33 0.76 10.42
CA LYS A 137 6.28 0.37 9.52
C LYS A 137 5.21 1.42 9.61
N VAL A 138 5.48 2.54 9.08
CA VAL A 138 4.46 3.51 8.98
C VAL A 138 3.55 3.13 7.93
N ILE A 139 2.65 2.43 8.34
CA ILE A 139 1.56 2.22 7.48
C ILE A 139 0.48 3.05 8.05
N LEU A 140 0.08 3.87 7.29
CA LEU A 140 -1.03 4.72 7.53
C LEU A 140 -2.29 4.03 7.90
#